data_df33c0f18f71d79df3271b23adf8e194
#
_entry.id   df33c0f18f71d79df3271b23adf8e194
#
_cell.length_a   1.000
_cell.length_b   1.000
_cell.length_c   1.000
_cell.angle_alpha   90.00
_cell.angle_beta   90.00
_cell.angle_gamma   90.00
#
_symmetry.space_group_name_H-M   'P 1'
#
loop_
_entity.id
_entity.type
_entity.pdbx_description
1 polymer ?
#
loop_
_entity_poly.entity_id
_entity_poly.type
_entity_poly.pdbx_seq_one_letter_code
_entity_poly.pdbx_strand_id
1 'polypeptide(L)'
;IIDGIFGFKTYDATIRFQKEFGISPDGIVGNNTWNKLMPYINGYFNYQIKENDTLYSLSLEFNTTIEAIKMANKDLNEQNLQIGSEIIIPFSNIVQTNISYTTQILNLNINSLQVIYPFIKNGSIGNSVLYRPIKYLKFGNGPKEILYIGSTHANEWITTPLLMKFFEQLCKSYT
;
A
#
# COMPACT_ATOMS: atom_id res chain seq x y z
N ILE A 1 -19.93 -5.37 -1.96
CA ILE A 1 -19.94 -5.45 -0.48
C ILE A 1 -18.94 -6.51 -0.10
N ILE A 2 -18.02 -6.20 0.82
CA ILE A 2 -17.12 -7.18 1.43
C ILE A 2 -17.89 -7.78 2.60
N ASP A 3 -18.32 -9.04 2.43
CA ASP A 3 -19.20 -9.75 3.38
C ASP A 3 -18.45 -10.87 4.15
N GLY A 4 -17.17 -11.09 3.83
CA GLY A 4 -16.36 -12.15 4.41
C GLY A 4 -16.66 -13.56 3.88
N ILE A 5 -17.50 -13.67 2.86
CA ILE A 5 -17.92 -14.95 2.28
C ILE A 5 -17.19 -15.18 0.95
N PHE A 6 -16.56 -16.32 0.80
CA PHE A 6 -16.02 -16.79 -0.48
C PHE A 6 -17.15 -17.43 -1.31
N GLY A 7 -17.99 -16.58 -1.93
CA GLY A 7 -19.10 -17.00 -2.77
C GLY A 7 -18.71 -17.09 -4.25
N PHE A 8 -19.72 -17.35 -5.11
CA PHE A 8 -19.53 -17.52 -6.55
C PHE A 8 -18.80 -16.34 -7.21
N LYS A 9 -19.13 -15.10 -6.83
CA LYS A 9 -18.48 -13.90 -7.38
C LYS A 9 -16.98 -13.84 -7.05
N THR A 10 -16.61 -14.25 -5.82
CA THR A 10 -15.20 -14.31 -5.40
C THR A 10 -14.48 -15.44 -6.13
N TYR A 11 -15.11 -16.61 -6.25
CA TYR A 11 -14.58 -17.72 -7.02
C TYR A 11 -14.30 -17.32 -8.48
N ASP A 12 -15.28 -16.72 -9.15
CA ASP A 12 -15.13 -16.27 -10.55
C ASP A 12 -14.06 -15.19 -10.71
N ALA A 13 -13.96 -14.25 -9.78
CA ALA A 13 -12.88 -13.27 -9.75
C ALA A 13 -11.51 -13.92 -9.54
N THR A 14 -11.43 -14.95 -8.69
CA THR A 14 -10.20 -15.74 -8.49
C THR A 14 -9.78 -16.45 -9.78
N ILE A 15 -10.70 -17.10 -10.47
CA ILE A 15 -10.44 -17.76 -11.79
C ILE A 15 -9.89 -16.74 -12.80
N ARG A 16 -10.50 -15.57 -12.91
CA ARG A 16 -10.05 -14.52 -13.84
C ARG A 16 -8.64 -14.04 -13.49
N PHE A 17 -8.38 -13.76 -12.22
CA PHE A 17 -7.06 -13.38 -11.74
C PHE A 17 -6.02 -14.46 -12.05
N GLN A 18 -6.32 -15.72 -11.76
CA GLN A 18 -5.41 -16.83 -12.03
C GLN A 18 -5.06 -16.96 -13.51
N LYS A 19 -6.05 -16.79 -14.41
CA LYS A 19 -5.83 -16.76 -15.87
C LYS A 19 -4.93 -15.62 -16.30
N GLU A 20 -5.19 -14.41 -15.78
CA GLU A 20 -4.42 -13.21 -16.09
C GLU A 20 -2.95 -13.34 -15.68
N PHE A 21 -2.69 -13.96 -14.53
CA PHE A 21 -1.33 -14.16 -14.00
C PHE A 21 -0.68 -15.50 -14.40
N GLY A 22 -1.29 -16.25 -15.32
CA GLY A 22 -0.71 -17.49 -15.84
C GLY A 22 -0.57 -18.61 -14.80
N ILE A 23 -1.45 -18.62 -13.79
CA ILE A 23 -1.55 -19.70 -12.79
C ILE A 23 -2.75 -20.60 -13.12
N SER A 24 -2.72 -21.87 -12.65
CA SER A 24 -3.83 -22.81 -12.83
C SER A 24 -5.16 -22.17 -12.35
N PRO A 25 -6.17 -22.05 -13.23
CA PRO A 25 -7.42 -21.36 -12.90
C PRO A 25 -8.41 -22.31 -12.21
N ASP A 26 -8.07 -22.79 -11.02
CA ASP A 26 -8.86 -23.71 -10.21
C ASP A 26 -9.85 -23.02 -9.26
N GLY A 27 -9.77 -21.69 -9.14
CA GLY A 27 -10.61 -20.89 -8.23
C GLY A 27 -10.21 -21.01 -6.76
N ILE A 28 -9.10 -21.69 -6.45
CA ILE A 28 -8.60 -21.88 -5.08
C ILE A 28 -7.49 -20.87 -4.81
N VAL A 29 -7.62 -20.09 -3.74
CA VAL A 29 -6.58 -19.13 -3.32
C VAL A 29 -5.52 -19.86 -2.49
N GLY A 30 -4.71 -20.67 -3.18
CA GLY A 30 -3.53 -21.36 -2.62
C GLY A 30 -2.29 -20.46 -2.65
N ASN A 31 -1.12 -21.02 -2.26
CA ASN A 31 0.14 -20.28 -2.15
C ASN A 31 0.52 -19.54 -3.45
N ASN A 32 0.36 -20.17 -4.62
CA ASN A 32 0.69 -19.53 -5.89
C ASN A 32 -0.18 -18.29 -6.15
N THR A 33 -1.47 -18.39 -5.86
CA THR A 33 -2.41 -17.28 -6.00
C THR A 33 -2.10 -16.18 -4.98
N TRP A 34 -1.83 -16.53 -3.72
CA TRP A 34 -1.43 -15.58 -2.69
C TRP A 34 -0.15 -14.83 -3.07
N ASN A 35 0.88 -15.52 -3.52
CA ASN A 35 2.14 -14.87 -3.91
C ASN A 35 1.94 -13.83 -5.02
N LYS A 36 0.99 -14.04 -5.92
CA LYS A 36 0.64 -13.07 -6.97
C LYS A 36 -0.25 -11.93 -6.46
N LEU A 37 -1.08 -12.19 -5.44
CA LEU A 37 -1.95 -11.18 -4.84
C LEU A 37 -1.21 -10.25 -3.86
N MET A 38 -0.17 -10.75 -3.17
CA MET A 38 0.52 -10.01 -2.11
C MET A 38 1.02 -8.62 -2.53
N PRO A 39 1.62 -8.40 -3.71
CA PRO A 39 2.01 -7.06 -4.12
C PRO A 39 0.85 -6.06 -4.15
N TYR A 40 -0.34 -6.50 -4.60
CA TYR A 40 -1.53 -5.64 -4.69
C TYR A 40 -2.13 -5.35 -3.31
N ILE A 41 -1.97 -6.25 -2.35
CA ILE A 41 -2.36 -6.05 -0.96
C ILE A 41 -1.39 -5.12 -0.26
N ASN A 42 -0.09 -5.29 -0.50
CA ASN A 42 0.97 -4.51 0.10
C ASN A 42 1.14 -3.12 -0.52
N GLY A 43 0.69 -2.93 -1.79
CA GLY A 43 0.87 -1.69 -2.54
C GLY A 43 2.30 -1.49 -3.06
N TYR A 44 3.12 -2.54 -3.08
CA TYR A 44 4.46 -2.54 -3.64
C TYR A 44 4.90 -3.94 -4.05
N PHE A 45 5.90 -4.02 -4.94
CA PHE A 45 6.60 -5.25 -5.26
C PHE A 45 7.90 -5.34 -4.47
N ASN A 46 8.24 -6.53 -3.99
CA ASN A 46 9.62 -6.89 -3.69
C ASN A 46 10.25 -7.37 -5.00
N TYR A 47 11.28 -6.66 -5.45
CA TYR A 47 11.90 -6.89 -6.74
C TYR A 47 13.38 -7.19 -6.57
N GLN A 48 13.84 -8.26 -7.20
CA GLN A 48 15.26 -8.63 -7.23
C GLN A 48 15.91 -7.98 -8.45
N ILE A 49 16.91 -7.13 -8.21
CA ILE A 49 17.64 -6.40 -9.25
C ILE A 49 18.32 -7.40 -10.19
N LYS A 50 18.12 -7.20 -11.49
CA LYS A 50 18.71 -8.00 -12.58
C LYS A 50 19.80 -7.22 -13.31
N GLU A 51 20.53 -7.94 -14.14
CA GLU A 51 21.49 -7.33 -15.05
C GLU A 51 20.82 -6.31 -15.98
N ASN A 52 21.47 -5.16 -16.18
CA ASN A 52 20.98 -4.01 -16.97
C ASN A 52 19.76 -3.26 -16.39
N ASP A 53 19.31 -3.57 -15.18
CA ASP A 53 18.31 -2.75 -14.52
C ASP A 53 18.86 -1.35 -14.19
N THR A 54 17.98 -0.37 -14.36
CA THR A 54 18.17 1.00 -13.90
C THR A 54 16.92 1.45 -13.17
N LEU A 55 17.01 2.42 -12.26
CA LEU A 55 15.81 2.98 -11.63
C LEU A 55 14.85 3.56 -12.66
N TYR A 56 15.37 4.09 -13.76
CA TYR A 56 14.57 4.59 -14.85
C TYR A 56 13.78 3.47 -15.56
N SER A 57 14.44 2.36 -15.96
CA SER A 57 13.75 1.23 -16.60
C SER A 57 12.69 0.62 -15.67
N LEU A 58 13.04 0.44 -14.39
CA LEU A 58 12.10 -0.09 -13.40
C LEU A 58 10.92 0.87 -13.14
N SER A 59 11.15 2.17 -13.12
CA SER A 59 10.06 3.14 -12.97
C SER A 59 9.05 3.08 -14.12
N LEU A 60 9.51 2.86 -15.34
CA LEU A 60 8.64 2.68 -16.51
C LEU A 60 7.92 1.33 -16.49
N GLU A 61 8.65 0.24 -16.20
CA GLU A 61 8.09 -1.12 -16.18
C GLU A 61 6.96 -1.26 -15.15
N PHE A 62 7.17 -0.68 -13.95
CA PHE A 62 6.22 -0.79 -12.84
C PHE A 62 5.26 0.41 -12.72
N ASN A 63 5.29 1.34 -13.67
CA ASN A 63 4.44 2.53 -13.68
C ASN A 63 4.49 3.31 -12.35
N THR A 64 5.70 3.58 -11.89
CA THR A 64 5.99 4.33 -10.67
C THR A 64 7.00 5.44 -10.99
N THR A 65 7.60 6.08 -9.97
CA THR A 65 8.63 7.10 -10.18
C THR A 65 9.96 6.70 -9.54
N ILE A 66 11.07 7.25 -10.05
CA ILE A 66 12.41 7.04 -9.47
C ILE A 66 12.42 7.52 -8.02
N GLU A 67 11.81 8.67 -7.74
CA GLU A 67 11.70 9.25 -6.41
C GLU A 67 10.98 8.31 -5.43
N ALA A 68 9.87 7.70 -5.88
CA ALA A 68 9.13 6.74 -5.07
C ALA A 68 9.97 5.49 -4.74
N ILE A 69 10.73 4.96 -5.72
CA ILE A 69 11.64 3.83 -5.49
C ILE A 69 12.73 4.23 -4.49
N LYS A 70 13.37 5.39 -4.67
CA LYS A 70 14.41 5.89 -3.75
C LYS A 70 13.88 6.11 -2.35
N MET A 71 12.66 6.65 -2.22
CA MET A 71 12.01 6.89 -0.94
C MET A 71 11.81 5.60 -0.14
N ALA A 72 11.36 4.55 -0.82
CA ALA A 72 11.12 3.25 -0.19
C ALA A 72 12.43 2.49 0.12
N ASN A 73 13.57 2.91 -0.46
CA ASN A 73 14.86 2.23 -0.36
C ASN A 73 15.99 3.23 -0.02
N LYS A 74 16.03 3.71 1.22
CA LYS A 74 16.92 4.82 1.65
C LYS A 74 18.40 4.59 1.40
N ASP A 75 18.84 3.33 1.48
CA ASP A 75 20.27 2.97 1.33
C ASP A 75 20.62 2.58 -0.11
N LEU A 76 19.69 2.77 -1.06
CA LEU A 76 19.89 2.41 -2.46
C LEU A 76 20.85 3.38 -3.16
N ASN A 77 21.94 2.83 -3.66
CA ASN A 77 22.85 3.56 -4.55
C ASN A 77 22.36 3.47 -6.00
N GLU A 78 21.78 4.54 -6.53
CA GLU A 78 21.22 4.58 -7.89
C GLU A 78 22.26 4.42 -9.00
N GLN A 79 23.54 4.75 -8.72
CA GLN A 79 24.64 4.63 -9.68
C GLN A 79 25.25 3.23 -9.70
N ASN A 80 24.94 2.40 -8.69
CA ASN A 80 25.48 1.06 -8.57
C ASN A 80 24.46 0.11 -7.94
N LEU A 81 23.45 -0.29 -8.74
CA LEU A 81 22.47 -1.27 -8.33
C LEU A 81 23.12 -2.65 -8.22
N GLN A 82 23.08 -3.24 -7.05
CA GLN A 82 23.66 -4.57 -6.79
C GLN A 82 22.74 -5.65 -7.36
N ILE A 83 23.21 -6.38 -8.39
CA ILE A 83 22.46 -7.51 -8.98
C ILE A 83 22.17 -8.54 -7.89
N GLY A 84 20.91 -9.01 -7.85
CA GLY A 84 20.43 -9.98 -6.87
C GLY A 84 19.98 -9.39 -5.54
N SER A 85 20.24 -8.09 -5.26
CA SER A 85 19.64 -7.44 -4.09
C SER A 85 18.14 -7.19 -4.27
N GLU A 86 17.40 -7.23 -3.17
CA GLU A 86 15.98 -6.97 -3.16
C GLU A 86 15.68 -5.50 -2.88
N ILE A 87 14.82 -4.91 -3.68
CA ILE A 87 14.33 -3.54 -3.49
C ILE A 87 12.78 -3.51 -3.48
N ILE A 88 12.23 -2.47 -2.85
CA ILE A 88 10.82 -2.17 -2.83
C ILE A 88 10.49 -1.27 -4.03
N ILE A 89 9.56 -1.71 -4.87
CA ILE A 89 9.01 -0.90 -5.97
C ILE A 89 7.57 -0.56 -5.64
N PRO A 90 7.27 0.66 -5.15
CA PRO A 90 5.93 1.06 -4.74
C PRO A 90 5.00 1.29 -5.93
N PHE A 91 3.72 1.02 -5.73
CA PHE A 91 2.68 1.43 -6.67
C PHE A 91 2.54 2.95 -6.68
N SER A 92 2.13 3.51 -7.80
CA SER A 92 1.88 4.95 -7.93
C SER A 92 0.72 5.44 -7.05
N ASN A 93 -0.21 4.57 -6.68
CA ASN A 93 -1.34 4.86 -5.81
C ASN A 93 -1.59 3.71 -4.84
N ILE A 94 -1.41 3.97 -3.55
CA ILE A 94 -1.60 3.00 -2.48
C ILE A 94 -3.03 3.05 -1.95
N VAL A 95 -3.50 4.24 -1.63
CA VAL A 95 -4.83 4.46 -1.07
C VAL A 95 -5.87 4.48 -2.19
N GLN A 96 -6.71 3.44 -2.22
CA GLN A 96 -7.85 3.33 -3.13
C GLN A 96 -9.07 4.02 -2.51
N THR A 97 -9.74 4.90 -3.26
CA THR A 97 -10.91 5.65 -2.79
C THR A 97 -12.23 5.19 -3.41
N ASN A 98 -12.16 4.30 -4.40
CA ASN A 98 -13.32 3.77 -5.15
C ASN A 98 -13.80 2.40 -4.65
N ILE A 99 -13.41 2.00 -3.44
CA ILE A 99 -13.77 0.73 -2.82
C ILE A 99 -14.47 0.96 -1.47
N SER A 100 -15.17 -0.05 -0.98
CA SER A 100 -15.68 -0.06 0.41
C SER A 100 -14.52 0.02 1.39
N TYR A 101 -14.34 1.17 2.03
CA TYR A 101 -13.21 1.42 2.92
C TYR A 101 -13.51 0.91 4.33
N THR A 102 -12.90 -0.22 4.68
CA THR A 102 -13.07 -0.90 5.97
C THR A 102 -11.87 -0.65 6.89
N THR A 103 -11.99 -0.99 8.16
CA THR A 103 -10.87 -0.94 9.13
C THR A 103 -9.70 -1.83 8.67
N GLN A 104 -9.97 -2.95 8.02
CA GLN A 104 -8.95 -3.84 7.47
C GLN A 104 -8.16 -3.13 6.36
N ILE A 105 -8.85 -2.47 5.43
CA ILE A 105 -8.22 -1.69 4.35
C ILE A 105 -7.43 -0.51 4.92
N LEU A 106 -7.97 0.19 5.92
CA LEU A 106 -7.23 1.24 6.62
C LEU A 106 -5.90 0.70 7.18
N ASN A 107 -5.93 -0.43 7.88
CA ASN A 107 -4.71 -1.01 8.45
C ASN A 107 -3.71 -1.45 7.37
N LEU A 108 -4.18 -2.05 6.28
CA LEU A 108 -3.33 -2.41 5.13
C LEU A 108 -2.66 -1.16 4.55
N ASN A 109 -3.42 -0.11 4.28
CA ASN A 109 -2.87 1.14 3.75
C ASN A 109 -1.87 1.81 4.70
N ILE A 110 -2.12 1.78 6.02
CA ILE A 110 -1.17 2.28 7.02
C ILE A 110 0.15 1.50 6.94
N ASN A 111 0.08 0.18 6.90
CA ASN A 111 1.27 -0.68 6.82
C ASN A 111 2.03 -0.42 5.51
N SER A 112 1.35 -0.36 4.37
CA SER A 112 1.94 -0.07 3.07
C SER A 112 2.65 1.28 3.05
N LEU A 113 1.96 2.33 3.52
CA LEU A 113 2.52 3.68 3.57
C LEU A 113 3.75 3.77 4.48
N GLN A 114 3.80 3.01 5.59
CA GLN A 114 4.97 3.00 6.46
C GLN A 114 6.19 2.31 5.83
N VAL A 115 5.98 1.25 5.06
CA VAL A 115 7.06 0.58 4.33
C VAL A 115 7.61 1.50 3.24
N ILE A 116 6.73 2.18 2.50
CA ILE A 116 7.10 3.05 1.37
C ILE A 116 7.67 4.38 1.86
N TYR A 117 7.16 4.91 2.97
CA TYR A 117 7.56 6.18 3.58
C TYR A 117 8.05 5.97 5.02
N PRO A 118 9.29 5.50 5.22
CA PRO A 118 9.79 5.12 6.56
C PRO A 118 9.87 6.26 7.57
N PHE A 119 9.66 7.51 7.15
CA PHE A 119 9.59 8.68 8.04
C PHE A 119 8.23 8.80 8.76
N ILE A 120 7.20 8.02 8.35
CA ILE A 120 5.89 8.03 8.98
C ILE A 120 5.98 7.37 10.36
N LYS A 121 5.52 8.11 11.38
CA LYS A 121 5.25 7.56 12.72
C LYS A 121 3.77 7.23 12.83
N ASN A 122 3.44 6.05 13.33
CA ASN A 122 2.06 5.67 13.63
C ASN A 122 1.91 5.26 15.09
N GLY A 123 0.67 5.21 15.55
CA GLY A 123 0.33 4.74 16.88
C GLY A 123 -1.17 4.76 17.11
N SER A 124 -1.55 4.71 18.37
CA SER A 124 -2.94 4.83 18.80
C SER A 124 -3.04 5.92 19.88
N ILE A 125 -4.09 6.74 19.79
CA ILE A 125 -4.43 7.74 20.81
C ILE A 125 -5.40 7.18 21.87
N GLY A 126 -5.82 5.92 21.73
CA GLY A 126 -6.77 5.27 22.61
C GLY A 126 -7.60 4.22 21.85
N ASN A 127 -8.67 3.77 22.46
CA ASN A 127 -9.56 2.77 21.88
C ASN A 127 -10.98 3.30 21.76
N SER A 128 -11.70 2.83 20.75
CA SER A 128 -13.14 3.04 20.61
C SER A 128 -13.91 2.24 21.68
N VAL A 129 -15.23 2.46 21.77
CA VAL A 129 -16.13 1.69 22.65
C VAL A 129 -16.06 0.18 22.41
N LEU A 130 -15.74 -0.25 21.19
CA LEU A 130 -15.54 -1.66 20.83
C LEU A 130 -14.07 -2.10 20.96
N TYR A 131 -13.26 -1.39 21.76
CA TYR A 131 -11.84 -1.68 22.01
C TYR A 131 -10.97 -1.72 20.75
N ARG A 132 -11.40 -1.08 19.65
CA ARG A 132 -10.59 -0.94 18.45
C ARG A 132 -9.66 0.27 18.59
N PRO A 133 -8.35 0.15 18.28
CA PRO A 133 -7.41 1.27 18.41
C PRO A 133 -7.77 2.40 17.45
N ILE A 134 -7.81 3.63 17.97
CA ILE A 134 -7.96 4.86 17.19
C ILE A 134 -6.57 5.23 16.70
N LYS A 135 -6.31 4.99 15.43
CA LYS A 135 -4.99 5.16 14.81
C LYS A 135 -4.69 6.63 14.51
N TYR A 136 -3.40 6.98 14.63
CA TYR A 136 -2.87 8.21 14.07
C TYR A 136 -1.66 7.94 13.18
N LEU A 137 -1.43 8.83 12.23
CA LEU A 137 -0.23 8.92 11.42
C LEU A 137 0.36 10.32 11.58
N LYS A 138 1.68 10.40 11.71
CA LYS A 138 2.39 11.68 11.86
C LYS A 138 3.69 11.64 11.06
N PHE A 139 4.04 12.76 10.44
CA PHE A 139 5.36 13.00 9.87
C PHE A 139 5.73 14.49 9.96
N GLY A 140 7.00 14.80 9.68
CA GLY A 140 7.55 16.15 9.80
C GLY A 140 8.09 16.44 11.19
N ASN A 141 8.93 17.46 11.26
CA ASN A 141 9.62 17.91 12.49
C ASN A 141 9.51 19.44 12.70
N GLY A 142 8.55 20.09 12.04
CA GLY A 142 8.34 21.52 12.16
C GLY A 142 7.79 21.93 13.54
N PRO A 143 7.94 23.20 13.92
CA PRO A 143 7.46 23.71 15.22
C PRO A 143 5.93 23.86 15.27
N LYS A 144 5.24 23.81 14.14
CA LYS A 144 3.77 23.87 14.07
C LYS A 144 3.23 22.49 13.74
N GLU A 145 2.27 22.03 14.54
CA GLU A 145 1.55 20.79 14.31
C GLU A 145 0.15 21.10 13.76
N ILE A 146 -0.27 20.36 12.74
CA ILE A 146 -1.61 20.44 12.16
C ILE A 146 -2.26 19.08 12.33
N LEU A 147 -3.46 19.06 12.93
CA LEU A 147 -4.24 17.85 13.15
C LEU A 147 -5.43 17.81 12.18
N TYR A 148 -5.54 16.71 11.45
CA TYR A 148 -6.70 16.37 10.64
C TYR A 148 -7.40 15.16 11.25
N ILE A 149 -8.73 15.23 11.40
CA ILE A 149 -9.54 14.16 11.98
C ILE A 149 -10.57 13.73 10.95
N GLY A 150 -10.69 12.41 10.73
CA GLY A 150 -11.71 11.82 9.87
C GLY A 150 -12.66 10.91 10.64
N SER A 151 -13.88 10.76 10.13
CA SER A 151 -14.93 9.89 10.69
C SER A 151 -15.23 10.15 12.16
N THR A 152 -15.26 11.44 12.54
CA THR A 152 -15.67 11.85 13.89
C THR A 152 -17.09 11.36 14.19
N HIS A 153 -17.98 11.41 13.23
CA HIS A 153 -19.31 10.80 13.29
C HIS A 153 -19.37 9.57 12.37
N ALA A 154 -20.11 8.55 12.77
CA ALA A 154 -20.16 7.25 12.09
C ALA A 154 -20.69 7.31 10.64
N ASN A 155 -21.51 8.31 10.29
CA ASN A 155 -22.04 8.51 8.94
C ASN A 155 -21.07 9.25 7.99
N GLU A 156 -19.95 9.75 8.50
CA GLU A 156 -18.94 10.48 7.73
C GLU A 156 -17.77 9.58 7.29
N TRP A 157 -18.05 8.30 7.06
CA TRP A 157 -17.04 7.28 6.72
C TRP A 157 -16.15 7.66 5.53
N ILE A 158 -16.65 8.48 4.59
CA ILE A 158 -15.92 8.94 3.40
C ILE A 158 -14.70 9.81 3.76
N THR A 159 -14.72 10.46 4.92
CA THR A 159 -13.63 11.33 5.34
C THR A 159 -12.36 10.56 5.67
N THR A 160 -12.45 9.28 6.09
CA THR A 160 -11.28 8.43 6.32
C THR A 160 -10.47 8.16 5.05
N PRO A 161 -11.02 7.59 3.95
CA PRO A 161 -10.26 7.40 2.72
C PRO A 161 -9.79 8.72 2.11
N LEU A 162 -10.56 9.82 2.25
CA LEU A 162 -10.14 11.14 1.82
C LEU A 162 -8.88 11.61 2.56
N LEU A 163 -8.85 11.50 3.90
CA LEU A 163 -7.68 11.85 4.70
C LEU A 163 -6.49 10.94 4.40
N MET A 164 -6.70 9.66 4.26
CA MET A 164 -5.64 8.71 3.90
C MET A 164 -5.03 9.05 2.54
N LYS A 165 -5.87 9.41 1.55
CA LYS A 165 -5.40 9.84 0.23
C LYS A 165 -4.65 11.16 0.28
N PHE A 166 -5.16 12.12 1.04
CA PHE A 166 -4.48 13.40 1.28
C PHE A 166 -3.12 13.19 1.96
N PHE A 167 -3.09 12.32 2.99
CA PHE A 167 -1.85 11.98 3.69
C PHE A 167 -0.82 11.32 2.73
N GLU A 168 -1.26 10.40 1.87
CA GLU A 168 -0.41 9.81 0.82
C GLU A 168 0.19 10.89 -0.09
N GLN A 169 -0.61 11.87 -0.53
CA GLN A 169 -0.12 12.97 -1.38
C GLN A 169 0.90 13.85 -0.65
N LEU A 170 0.65 14.16 0.63
CA LEU A 170 1.62 14.89 1.44
C LEU A 170 2.94 14.12 1.58
N CYS A 171 2.89 12.79 1.79
CA CYS A 171 4.09 11.97 1.86
C CYS A 171 4.89 12.00 0.56
N LYS A 172 4.22 11.98 -0.60
CA LYS A 172 4.87 12.11 -1.93
C LYS A 172 5.56 13.45 -2.14
N SER A 173 5.05 14.50 -1.50
CA SER A 173 5.59 15.86 -1.63
C SER A 173 6.62 16.20 -0.55
N TYR A 174 6.86 15.30 0.41
CA TYR A 174 7.73 15.53 1.57
C TYR A 174 9.19 15.16 1.28
N THR A 175 9.69 15.39 0.12
CA THR A 175 11.06 15.07 -0.30
C THR A 175 11.96 16.30 -0.41
#